data_a278e675afb23d75796cbb63f2610892
#
_entry.id   a278e675afb23d75796cbb63f2610892
#
_cell.length_a   1.000
_cell.length_b   1.000
_cell.length_c   1.000
_cell.angle_alpha   90.00
_cell.angle_beta   90.00
_cell.angle_gamma   90.00
#
_symmetry.space_group_name_H-M   'P 1'
#
loop_
_entity.id
_entity.type
_entity.pdbx_description
1 polymer ?
#
loop_
_entity_poly.entity_id
_entity_poly.type
_entity_poly.pdbx_seq_one_letter_code
_entity_poly.pdbx_strand_id
1 'polypeptide(L)'
;MKLKYIEVNQPIGTFYLTSIRAIDLLDIVRVDRRRDFEFGVQRDISSSRVSEIAKYTSEPDATFPTPIIISVDDSSNLKMDDTYFYFESEVVIGDVIDGQHRLWGIKNSSNAKLFELPVVLMFDLTDEEKAYVFSIINSKQTRVNPSIVYDLFSLAERRSPQKTCHEIARGINSNPDSPFYKKLKMLGKKEINQDNASLSQSTFIKYLIQHISKKPDDDARMLKMNLPLTPNNQCIFRDYFIEE
;
A
#
# COMPACT_ATOMS: atom_id res chain seq x y z
N MET A 1 0.49 7.11 -28.17
CA MET A 1 0.12 5.90 -27.38
C MET A 1 -1.32 5.54 -27.67
N LYS A 2 -1.68 4.23 -27.64
CA LYS A 2 -3.04 3.73 -27.82
C LYS A 2 -3.40 2.88 -26.60
N LEU A 3 -4.48 3.24 -25.89
CA LEU A 3 -4.92 2.57 -24.66
C LEU A 3 -6.36 2.10 -24.80
N LYS A 4 -6.60 0.83 -24.52
CA LYS A 4 -7.96 0.31 -24.39
C LYS A 4 -8.56 0.78 -23.06
N TYR A 5 -9.84 1.15 -23.07
CA TYR A 5 -10.53 1.57 -21.86
C TYR A 5 -11.83 0.81 -21.62
N ILE A 6 -12.32 0.93 -20.39
CA ILE A 6 -13.66 0.52 -19.95
C ILE A 6 -14.33 1.76 -19.40
N GLU A 7 -15.50 2.11 -19.93
CA GLU A 7 -16.32 3.20 -19.45
C GLU A 7 -17.09 2.80 -18.20
N VAL A 8 -17.12 3.69 -17.21
CA VAL A 8 -17.87 3.50 -15.95
C VAL A 8 -18.67 4.76 -15.64
N ASN A 9 -19.98 4.59 -15.51
CA ASN A 9 -20.92 5.67 -15.23
C ASN A 9 -21.31 5.67 -13.75
N GLN A 10 -21.15 6.81 -13.07
CA GLN A 10 -21.52 7.04 -11.68
C GLN A 10 -22.24 8.39 -11.53
N PRO A 11 -22.90 8.65 -10.38
CA PRO A 11 -23.58 9.94 -10.15
C PRO A 11 -22.73 11.19 -10.32
N ILE A 12 -21.42 11.09 -10.07
CA ILE A 12 -20.46 12.18 -10.27
C ILE A 12 -20.13 12.42 -11.76
N GLY A 13 -20.41 11.46 -12.63
CA GLY A 13 -20.09 11.51 -14.04
C GLY A 13 -19.48 10.21 -14.57
N THR A 14 -19.04 10.27 -15.82
CA THR A 14 -18.36 9.16 -16.49
C THR A 14 -16.86 9.24 -16.26
N PHE A 15 -16.25 8.10 -15.94
CA PHE A 15 -14.81 7.95 -15.90
C PHE A 15 -14.38 6.65 -16.62
N TYR A 16 -13.10 6.55 -16.90
CA TYR A 16 -12.58 5.49 -17.76
C TYR A 16 -11.44 4.75 -17.05
N LEU A 17 -11.52 3.41 -17.07
CA LEU A 17 -10.46 2.55 -16.56
C LEU A 17 -9.58 2.08 -17.70
N THR A 18 -8.29 2.13 -17.48
CA THR A 18 -7.27 1.62 -18.40
C THR A 18 -6.09 1.05 -17.63
N SER A 19 -5.09 0.53 -18.34
CA SER A 19 -3.84 0.09 -17.78
C SER A 19 -2.67 0.74 -18.52
N ILE A 20 -1.67 1.23 -17.78
CA ILE A 20 -0.53 1.96 -18.32
C ILE A 20 0.73 1.49 -17.59
N ARG A 21 1.83 1.27 -18.34
CA ARG A 21 3.12 1.00 -17.72
C ARG A 21 3.54 2.19 -16.88
N ALA A 22 4.05 1.94 -15.68
CA ALA A 22 4.41 3.01 -14.75
C ALA A 22 5.39 4.04 -15.34
N ILE A 23 6.33 3.58 -16.16
CA ILE A 23 7.30 4.47 -16.83
C ILE A 23 6.62 5.40 -17.84
N ASP A 24 5.70 4.88 -18.66
CA ASP A 24 4.99 5.68 -19.65
C ASP A 24 4.02 6.66 -18.96
N LEU A 25 3.43 6.24 -17.84
CA LEU A 25 2.53 7.09 -17.06
C LEU A 25 3.27 8.29 -16.45
N LEU A 26 4.49 8.09 -15.97
CA LEU A 26 5.32 9.16 -15.39
C LEU A 26 5.68 10.25 -16.40
N ASP A 27 5.73 9.91 -17.70
CA ASP A 27 6.05 10.86 -18.76
C ASP A 27 4.85 11.71 -19.19
N ILE A 28 3.64 11.25 -18.89
CA ILE A 28 2.40 11.89 -19.36
C ILE A 28 1.54 12.52 -18.26
N VAL A 29 1.95 12.47 -16.99
CA VAL A 29 1.20 13.09 -15.89
C VAL A 29 2.04 14.04 -15.06
N ARG A 30 1.39 15.05 -14.50
CA ARG A 30 1.97 15.91 -13.47
C ARG A 30 1.73 15.29 -12.09
N VAL A 31 2.81 15.03 -11.37
CA VAL A 31 2.77 14.37 -10.05
C VAL A 31 3.02 15.35 -8.90
N ASP A 32 3.35 16.61 -9.20
CA ASP A 32 3.75 17.57 -8.16
C ASP A 32 3.22 18.98 -8.46
N ARG A 33 2.18 19.40 -7.73
CA ARG A 33 1.83 20.82 -7.70
C ARG A 33 1.12 21.25 -6.41
N ARG A 34 1.96 21.65 -5.44
CA ARG A 34 1.51 22.46 -4.31
C ARG A 34 1.42 23.96 -4.60
N ARG A 35 1.99 24.43 -5.71
CA ARG A 35 2.26 25.87 -5.92
C ARG A 35 1.20 26.63 -6.72
N ASP A 36 0.30 25.94 -7.40
CA ASP A 36 -0.63 26.59 -8.34
C ASP A 36 -2.09 26.67 -7.89
N PHE A 37 -2.45 26.08 -6.73
CA PHE A 37 -3.79 26.18 -6.18
C PHE A 37 -3.75 26.90 -4.83
N GLU A 38 -4.42 28.05 -4.72
CA GLU A 38 -4.61 28.79 -3.45
C GLU A 38 -5.28 27.96 -2.34
N PHE A 39 -5.87 26.83 -2.69
CA PHE A 39 -6.52 25.85 -1.79
C PHE A 39 -5.84 24.48 -1.82
N GLY A 40 -4.51 24.42 -1.81
CA GLY A 40 -3.72 23.20 -1.93
C GLY A 40 -4.14 22.08 -0.97
N VAL A 41 -5.03 21.19 -1.42
CA VAL A 41 -5.56 20.04 -0.68
C VAL A 41 -4.60 18.85 -0.70
N GLN A 42 -3.54 18.90 -1.50
CA GLN A 42 -2.58 17.77 -1.59
C GLN A 42 -1.56 17.80 -0.47
N ARG A 43 -1.33 16.63 0.16
CA ARG A 43 -0.28 16.46 1.16
C ARG A 43 1.10 16.52 0.52
N ASP A 44 2.10 17.02 1.27
CA ASP A 44 3.51 16.91 0.88
C ASP A 44 3.85 15.47 0.56
N ILE A 45 4.62 15.27 -0.51
CA ILE A 45 5.17 13.95 -0.83
C ILE A 45 6.13 13.55 0.29
N SER A 46 5.74 12.52 1.03
CA SER A 46 6.55 11.99 2.12
C SER A 46 7.72 11.19 1.54
N SER A 47 8.94 11.69 1.72
CA SER A 47 10.16 10.99 1.29
C SER A 47 10.30 9.59 1.91
N SER A 48 9.84 9.41 3.15
CA SER A 48 9.83 8.09 3.81
C SER A 48 8.91 7.11 3.07
N ARG A 49 7.69 7.53 2.74
CA ARG A 49 6.73 6.70 1.97
C ARG A 49 7.25 6.35 0.58
N VAL A 50 7.84 7.31 -0.11
CA VAL A 50 8.47 7.08 -1.42
C VAL A 50 9.58 6.03 -1.31
N SER A 51 10.44 6.14 -0.30
CA SER A 51 11.52 5.17 -0.05
C SER A 51 10.99 3.78 0.32
N GLU A 52 9.94 3.69 1.14
CA GLU A 52 9.28 2.42 1.49
C GLU A 52 8.70 1.74 0.25
N ILE A 53 8.00 2.48 -0.60
CA ILE A 53 7.44 1.96 -1.84
C ILE A 53 8.57 1.52 -2.80
N ALA A 54 9.64 2.30 -2.94
CA ALA A 54 10.77 1.92 -3.78
C ALA A 54 11.41 0.60 -3.30
N LYS A 55 11.53 0.39 -2.00
CA LYS A 55 11.99 -0.90 -1.45
C LYS A 55 11.00 -2.02 -1.72
N TYR A 56 9.70 -1.77 -1.53
CA TYR A 56 8.65 -2.75 -1.75
C TYR A 56 8.64 -3.27 -3.20
N THR A 57 8.93 -2.43 -4.19
CA THR A 57 9.02 -2.87 -5.60
C THR A 57 10.06 -3.96 -5.87
N SER A 58 11.00 -4.17 -4.94
CA SER A 58 12.01 -5.23 -5.04
C SER A 58 11.54 -6.58 -4.49
N GLU A 59 10.36 -6.63 -3.89
CA GLU A 59 9.80 -7.89 -3.40
C GLU A 59 9.23 -8.72 -4.55
N PRO A 60 9.39 -10.05 -4.53
CA PRO A 60 8.99 -10.91 -5.65
C PRO A 60 7.47 -10.96 -5.90
N ASP A 61 6.67 -10.55 -4.92
CA ASP A 61 5.20 -10.47 -4.97
C ASP A 61 4.68 -9.03 -4.86
N ALA A 62 5.55 -8.03 -5.09
CA ALA A 62 5.15 -6.64 -5.09
C ALA A 62 3.99 -6.39 -6.08
N THR A 63 2.92 -5.79 -5.61
CA THR A 63 1.72 -5.53 -6.41
C THR A 63 1.07 -4.19 -6.05
N PHE A 64 0.49 -3.52 -7.04
CA PHE A 64 -0.25 -2.26 -6.88
C PHE A 64 -1.65 -2.39 -7.52
N PRO A 65 -2.60 -3.09 -6.86
CA PRO A 65 -3.91 -3.39 -7.44
C PRO A 65 -4.88 -2.20 -7.42
N THR A 66 -4.57 -1.15 -6.67
CA THR A 66 -5.42 0.05 -6.60
C THR A 66 -5.05 1.04 -7.71
N PRO A 67 -6.04 1.68 -8.38
CA PRO A 67 -5.76 2.55 -9.51
C PRO A 67 -5.03 3.84 -9.10
N ILE A 68 -4.28 4.39 -10.05
CA ILE A 68 -3.87 5.78 -10.06
C ILE A 68 -5.02 6.59 -10.62
N ILE A 69 -5.41 7.68 -9.98
CA ILE A 69 -6.54 8.51 -10.40
C ILE A 69 -5.99 9.82 -10.97
N ILE A 70 -6.41 10.14 -12.20
CA ILE A 70 -5.91 11.26 -12.98
C ILE A 70 -7.11 12.12 -13.41
N SER A 71 -7.00 13.42 -13.20
CA SER A 71 -7.84 14.41 -13.86
C SER A 71 -7.18 14.80 -15.18
N VAL A 72 -7.84 14.49 -16.27
CA VAL A 72 -7.37 14.83 -17.63
C VAL A 72 -7.70 16.27 -17.94
N ASP A 73 -6.74 16.99 -18.52
CA ASP A 73 -6.91 18.38 -18.92
C ASP A 73 -7.62 18.47 -20.29
N ASP A 74 -8.48 19.46 -20.47
CA ASP A 74 -9.14 19.77 -21.76
C ASP A 74 -8.13 20.01 -22.88
N SER A 75 -6.97 20.56 -22.55
CA SER A 75 -5.88 20.87 -23.48
C SER A 75 -5.05 19.65 -23.90
N SER A 76 -5.34 18.45 -23.41
CA SER A 76 -4.53 17.26 -23.61
C SER A 76 -4.53 16.72 -25.06
N ASN A 77 -5.41 17.23 -25.95
CA ASN A 77 -5.63 16.73 -27.31
C ASN A 77 -5.84 15.20 -27.38
N LEU A 78 -6.32 14.61 -26.30
CA LEU A 78 -6.61 13.19 -26.21
C LEU A 78 -7.82 12.90 -27.11
N LYS A 79 -7.62 12.00 -28.08
CA LYS A 79 -8.69 11.55 -28.95
C LYS A 79 -9.21 10.20 -28.47
N MET A 80 -10.50 9.95 -28.62
CA MET A 80 -11.11 8.66 -28.26
C MET A 80 -12.03 8.17 -29.39
N ASP A 81 -12.07 6.86 -29.54
CA ASP A 81 -13.13 6.14 -30.25
C ASP A 81 -13.90 5.26 -29.25
N ASP A 82 -14.80 4.41 -29.70
CA ASP A 82 -15.64 3.55 -28.83
C ASP A 82 -14.84 2.55 -27.95
N THR A 83 -13.55 2.42 -28.16
CA THR A 83 -12.73 1.37 -27.52
C THR A 83 -11.40 1.88 -27.00
N TYR A 84 -10.82 2.88 -27.64
CA TYR A 84 -9.45 3.31 -27.40
C TYR A 84 -9.32 4.81 -27.22
N PHE A 85 -8.37 5.16 -26.34
CA PHE A 85 -7.77 6.48 -26.28
C PHE A 85 -6.52 6.53 -27.16
N TYR A 86 -6.32 7.69 -27.80
CA TYR A 86 -5.15 8.01 -28.60
C TYR A 86 -4.55 9.31 -28.13
N PHE A 87 -3.28 9.31 -27.78
CA PHE A 87 -2.54 10.51 -27.41
C PHE A 87 -1.07 10.38 -27.81
N GLU A 88 -0.41 11.49 -27.98
CA GLU A 88 1.01 11.55 -28.29
C GLU A 88 1.82 11.15 -27.05
N SER A 89 2.89 10.38 -27.25
CA SER A 89 3.83 10.09 -26.17
C SER A 89 4.52 11.40 -25.73
N GLU A 90 4.79 11.52 -24.44
CA GLU A 90 5.45 12.69 -23.83
C GLU A 90 4.56 13.96 -23.74
N VAL A 91 3.33 13.91 -24.16
CA VAL A 91 2.36 14.98 -23.90
C VAL A 91 1.73 14.78 -22.54
N VAL A 92 1.82 15.78 -21.68
CA VAL A 92 1.17 15.75 -20.36
C VAL A 92 -0.33 15.83 -20.52
N ILE A 93 -1.04 14.81 -20.06
CA ILE A 93 -2.50 14.71 -20.21
C ILE A 93 -3.28 15.22 -18.99
N GLY A 94 -2.66 15.36 -17.82
CA GLY A 94 -3.37 15.81 -16.64
C GLY A 94 -2.62 15.65 -15.32
N ASP A 95 -3.36 15.87 -14.23
CA ASP A 95 -2.86 15.84 -12.86
C ASP A 95 -3.24 14.56 -12.11
N VAL A 96 -2.31 14.04 -11.33
CA VAL A 96 -2.61 12.90 -10.45
C VAL A 96 -3.39 13.38 -9.23
N ILE A 97 -4.62 12.87 -9.06
CA ILE A 97 -5.46 13.12 -7.87
C ILE A 97 -5.06 12.16 -6.74
N ASP A 98 -4.89 10.87 -7.04
CA ASP A 98 -4.44 9.87 -6.07
C ASP A 98 -3.40 8.93 -6.67
N GLY A 99 -2.48 8.46 -5.82
CA GLY A 99 -1.41 7.54 -6.20
C GLY A 99 -0.03 8.18 -6.38
N GLN A 100 0.15 9.43 -6.06
CA GLN A 100 1.41 10.19 -6.19
C GLN A 100 2.60 9.48 -5.53
N HIS A 101 2.45 9.04 -4.28
CA HIS A 101 3.52 8.34 -3.57
C HIS A 101 3.90 7.03 -4.25
N ARG A 102 2.92 6.31 -4.84
CA ARG A 102 3.16 5.09 -5.60
C ARG A 102 3.99 5.37 -6.85
N LEU A 103 3.59 6.34 -7.64
CA LEU A 103 4.31 6.73 -8.85
C LEU A 103 5.74 7.17 -8.54
N TRP A 104 5.94 8.03 -7.53
CA TRP A 104 7.27 8.46 -7.12
C TRP A 104 8.12 7.33 -6.55
N GLY A 105 7.52 6.42 -5.77
CA GLY A 105 8.21 5.24 -5.26
C GLY A 105 8.67 4.31 -6.37
N ILE A 106 7.81 4.04 -7.34
CA ILE A 106 8.14 3.22 -8.51
C ILE A 106 9.22 3.92 -9.35
N LYS A 107 9.10 5.24 -9.60
CA LYS A 107 10.10 6.03 -10.32
C LYS A 107 11.50 5.89 -9.73
N ASN A 108 11.60 5.90 -8.40
CA ASN A 108 12.87 5.82 -7.68
C ASN A 108 13.37 4.38 -7.48
N SER A 109 12.72 3.40 -8.11
CA SER A 109 13.12 1.99 -8.04
C SER A 109 13.81 1.53 -9.33
N SER A 110 14.66 0.52 -9.20
CA SER A 110 15.27 -0.17 -10.36
C SER A 110 14.25 -0.99 -11.17
N ASN A 111 13.08 -1.27 -10.59
CA ASN A 111 12.08 -2.19 -11.12
C ASN A 111 10.88 -1.47 -11.77
N ALA A 112 10.97 -0.16 -12.01
CA ALA A 112 9.87 0.65 -12.58
C ALA A 112 9.27 0.06 -13.87
N LYS A 113 10.12 -0.56 -14.71
CA LYS A 113 9.73 -1.17 -15.99
C LYS A 113 8.84 -2.42 -15.85
N LEU A 114 8.81 -3.04 -14.67
CA LEU A 114 8.05 -4.26 -14.42
C LEU A 114 6.58 -3.99 -14.07
N PHE A 115 6.23 -2.75 -13.74
CA PHE A 115 4.90 -2.43 -13.24
C PHE A 115 4.02 -1.84 -14.34
N GLU A 116 2.91 -2.50 -14.56
CA GLU A 116 1.74 -1.98 -15.26
C GLU A 116 0.69 -1.63 -14.19
N LEU A 117 0.13 -0.43 -14.26
CA LEU A 117 -0.75 0.10 -13.22
C LEU A 117 -2.17 0.26 -13.75
N PRO A 118 -3.18 -0.11 -12.98
CA PRO A 118 -4.55 0.30 -13.26
C PRO A 118 -4.65 1.82 -13.11
N VAL A 119 -5.35 2.46 -14.03
CA VAL A 119 -5.51 3.92 -14.09
C VAL A 119 -6.98 4.26 -14.28
N VAL A 120 -7.44 5.26 -13.55
CA VAL A 120 -8.74 5.90 -13.74
C VAL A 120 -8.52 7.28 -14.33
N LEU A 121 -9.10 7.55 -15.48
CA LEU A 121 -9.11 8.85 -16.14
C LEU A 121 -10.47 9.52 -15.93
N MET A 122 -10.46 10.72 -15.38
CA MET A 122 -11.63 11.55 -15.16
C MET A 122 -11.47 12.85 -15.98
N PHE A 123 -12.46 13.18 -16.77
CA PHE A 123 -12.44 14.33 -17.66
C PHE A 123 -13.29 15.46 -17.10
N ASP A 124 -13.00 16.67 -17.52
CA ASP A 124 -13.80 17.89 -17.29
C ASP A 124 -14.09 18.18 -15.81
N LEU A 125 -13.23 17.72 -14.90
CA LEU A 125 -13.37 18.01 -13.49
C LEU A 125 -12.99 19.45 -13.18
N THR A 126 -13.91 20.18 -12.56
CA THR A 126 -13.60 21.46 -11.91
C THR A 126 -12.64 21.27 -10.73
N ASP A 127 -11.99 22.33 -10.28
CA ASP A 127 -11.08 22.26 -9.14
C ASP A 127 -11.80 21.83 -7.85
N GLU A 128 -13.07 22.23 -7.69
CA GLU A 128 -13.91 21.79 -6.58
C GLU A 128 -14.18 20.27 -6.63
N GLU A 129 -14.48 19.73 -7.80
CA GLU A 129 -14.70 18.29 -7.99
C GLU A 129 -13.41 17.48 -7.80
N LYS A 130 -12.25 17.97 -8.26
CA LYS A 130 -10.95 17.38 -7.98
C LYS A 130 -10.70 17.30 -6.48
N ALA A 131 -10.94 18.39 -5.74
CA ALA A 131 -10.80 18.42 -4.29
C ALA A 131 -11.80 17.48 -3.59
N TYR A 132 -13.03 17.40 -4.08
CA TYR A 132 -14.05 16.50 -3.56
C TYR A 132 -13.65 15.04 -3.75
N VAL A 133 -13.25 14.63 -4.96
CA VAL A 133 -12.77 13.25 -5.25
C VAL A 133 -11.60 12.89 -4.36
N PHE A 134 -10.59 13.77 -4.25
CA PHE A 134 -9.45 13.57 -3.37
C PHE A 134 -9.87 13.40 -1.90
N SER A 135 -10.80 14.23 -1.43
CA SER A 135 -11.31 14.18 -0.05
C SER A 135 -12.03 12.85 0.24
N ILE A 136 -12.91 12.38 -0.66
CA ILE A 136 -13.63 11.11 -0.48
C ILE A 136 -12.66 9.94 -0.41
N ILE A 137 -11.71 9.85 -1.33
CA ILE A 137 -10.73 8.77 -1.38
C ILE A 137 -9.97 8.70 -0.05
N ASN A 138 -9.49 9.85 0.45
CA ASN A 138 -8.69 9.88 1.67
C ASN A 138 -9.52 9.74 2.96
N SER A 139 -10.74 10.30 3.01
CA SER A 139 -11.56 10.31 4.22
C SER A 139 -12.25 8.96 4.50
N LYS A 140 -12.55 8.19 3.45
CA LYS A 140 -13.23 6.88 3.55
C LYS A 140 -12.28 5.71 3.73
N GLN A 141 -10.97 5.92 3.63
CA GLN A 141 -9.99 4.86 3.92
C GLN A 141 -9.95 4.55 5.41
N THR A 142 -10.68 3.53 5.82
CA THR A 142 -10.59 2.99 7.18
C THR A 142 -9.28 2.23 7.35
N ARG A 143 -8.48 2.59 8.35
CA ARG A 143 -7.27 1.84 8.67
C ARG A 143 -7.65 0.43 9.12
N VAL A 144 -7.08 -0.58 8.48
CA VAL A 144 -7.21 -1.96 8.92
C VAL A 144 -6.65 -2.09 10.34
N ASN A 145 -7.39 -2.79 11.22
CA ASN A 145 -6.91 -3.02 12.58
C ASN A 145 -5.59 -3.82 12.53
N PRO A 146 -4.50 -3.33 13.14
CA PRO A 146 -3.21 -4.01 13.12
C PRO A 146 -3.25 -5.46 13.60
N SER A 147 -4.17 -5.81 14.52
CA SER A 147 -4.33 -7.21 14.97
C SER A 147 -4.82 -8.12 13.84
N ILE A 148 -5.69 -7.63 12.93
CA ILE A 148 -6.11 -8.38 11.75
C ILE A 148 -4.93 -8.59 10.80
N VAL A 149 -4.10 -7.56 10.61
CA VAL A 149 -2.90 -7.67 9.78
C VAL A 149 -1.97 -8.76 10.32
N TYR A 150 -1.73 -8.80 11.62
CA TYR A 150 -0.92 -9.86 12.24
C TYR A 150 -1.57 -11.24 12.12
N ASP A 151 -2.88 -11.33 12.18
CA ASP A 151 -3.58 -12.61 12.03
C ASP A 151 -3.39 -13.19 10.61
N LEU A 152 -3.32 -12.35 9.58
CA LEU A 152 -3.05 -12.76 8.20
C LEU A 152 -1.66 -13.39 8.02
N PHE A 153 -0.69 -13.09 8.87
CA PHE A 153 0.62 -13.75 8.83
C PHE A 153 0.53 -15.25 9.13
N SER A 154 -0.55 -15.74 9.75
CA SER A 154 -0.79 -17.18 9.91
C SER A 154 -0.88 -17.92 8.57
N LEU A 155 -1.34 -17.22 7.52
CA LEU A 155 -1.49 -17.76 6.16
C LEU A 155 -0.18 -17.74 5.36
N ALA A 156 0.85 -17.02 5.84
CA ALA A 156 2.12 -16.95 5.14
C ALA A 156 2.81 -18.33 5.15
N GLU A 157 3.29 -18.77 3.99
CA GLU A 157 4.03 -20.04 3.87
C GLU A 157 5.42 -19.96 4.52
N ARG A 158 6.04 -18.79 4.44
CA ARG A 158 7.41 -18.54 4.93
C ARG A 158 7.42 -17.94 6.32
N ARG A 159 8.47 -18.22 7.07
CA ARG A 159 8.72 -17.60 8.36
C ARG A 159 8.99 -16.09 8.21
N SER A 160 8.64 -15.36 9.25
CA SER A 160 8.99 -13.95 9.43
C SER A 160 8.91 -13.61 10.91
N PRO A 161 9.56 -12.52 11.38
CA PRO A 161 9.41 -12.07 12.76
C PRO A 161 7.96 -11.85 13.15
N GLN A 162 7.14 -11.33 12.23
CA GLN A 162 5.72 -11.08 12.43
C GLN A 162 4.95 -12.39 12.60
N LYS A 163 5.17 -13.38 11.72
CA LYS A 163 4.54 -14.70 11.82
C LYS A 163 4.90 -15.39 13.13
N THR A 164 6.17 -15.42 13.48
CA THR A 164 6.66 -16.03 14.73
C THR A 164 6.01 -15.38 15.96
N CYS A 165 5.95 -14.05 16.03
CA CYS A 165 5.28 -13.35 17.12
C CYS A 165 3.78 -13.62 17.17
N HIS A 166 3.12 -13.77 16.01
CA HIS A 166 1.71 -14.15 15.94
C HIS A 166 1.50 -15.57 16.51
N GLU A 167 2.31 -16.53 16.10
CA GLU A 167 2.24 -17.92 16.58
C GLU A 167 2.46 -18.03 18.10
N ILE A 168 3.44 -17.29 18.64
CA ILE A 168 3.67 -17.19 20.08
C ILE A 168 2.44 -16.58 20.78
N ALA A 169 1.92 -15.44 20.28
CA ALA A 169 0.75 -14.81 20.86
C ALA A 169 -0.47 -15.75 20.89
N ARG A 170 -0.69 -16.47 19.79
CA ARG A 170 -1.75 -17.48 19.68
C ARG A 170 -1.55 -18.63 20.67
N GLY A 171 -0.33 -19.16 20.73
CA GLY A 171 0.01 -20.27 21.65
C GLY A 171 -0.25 -19.91 23.11
N ILE A 172 0.28 -18.77 23.59
CA ILE A 172 0.10 -18.36 24.99
C ILE A 172 -1.36 -17.98 25.31
N ASN A 173 -2.11 -17.45 24.33
CA ASN A 173 -3.52 -17.13 24.53
C ASN A 173 -4.42 -18.37 24.56
N SER A 174 -4.00 -19.47 23.93
CA SER A 174 -4.75 -20.73 23.85
C SER A 174 -4.38 -21.72 24.95
N ASN A 175 -3.20 -21.61 25.58
CA ASN A 175 -2.73 -22.51 26.60
C ASN A 175 -3.36 -22.19 27.97
N PRO A 176 -4.13 -23.11 28.60
CA PRO A 176 -4.74 -22.89 29.92
C PRO A 176 -3.72 -22.59 31.04
N ASP A 177 -2.50 -23.11 30.94
CA ASP A 177 -1.45 -22.88 31.92
C ASP A 177 -0.72 -21.54 31.77
N SER A 178 -1.04 -20.81 30.69
CA SER A 178 -0.44 -19.51 30.42
C SER A 178 -1.09 -18.40 31.25
N PRO A 179 -0.30 -17.46 31.80
CA PRO A 179 -0.86 -16.26 32.43
C PRO A 179 -1.64 -15.36 31.45
N PHE A 180 -1.48 -15.58 30.13
CA PHE A 180 -2.18 -14.88 29.07
C PHE A 180 -3.39 -15.64 28.51
N TYR A 181 -3.76 -16.78 29.09
CA TYR A 181 -4.88 -17.58 28.61
C TYR A 181 -6.14 -16.72 28.47
N LYS A 182 -6.71 -16.67 27.25
CA LYS A 182 -7.90 -15.88 26.87
C LYS A 182 -7.81 -14.36 27.19
N LYS A 183 -6.61 -13.79 27.39
CA LYS A 183 -6.44 -12.38 27.74
C LYS A 183 -6.05 -11.49 26.54
N LEU A 184 -5.67 -12.08 25.42
CA LEU A 184 -5.32 -11.34 24.19
C LEU A 184 -6.52 -11.25 23.26
N LYS A 185 -6.84 -10.04 22.78
CA LYS A 185 -7.83 -9.77 21.73
C LYS A 185 -7.20 -10.03 20.37
N MET A 186 -7.27 -11.28 19.86
CA MET A 186 -6.55 -11.73 18.68
C MET A 186 -6.91 -10.93 17.41
N LEU A 187 -8.17 -10.62 17.17
CA LEU A 187 -8.63 -9.78 16.06
C LEU A 187 -8.82 -8.30 16.44
N GLY A 188 -8.24 -7.88 17.58
CA GLY A 188 -8.41 -6.54 18.11
C GLY A 188 -9.76 -6.30 18.80
N LYS A 189 -10.61 -7.32 18.87
CA LYS A 189 -11.91 -7.33 19.56
C LYS A 189 -11.95 -8.46 20.56
N LYS A 190 -12.78 -8.32 21.60
CA LYS A 190 -13.08 -9.43 22.51
C LYS A 190 -13.88 -10.50 21.77
N GLU A 191 -13.53 -11.73 21.98
CA GLU A 191 -14.32 -12.90 21.55
C GLU A 191 -15.35 -13.27 22.63
N ILE A 192 -16.28 -14.16 22.28
CA ILE A 192 -17.22 -14.74 23.22
C ILE A 192 -16.43 -15.45 24.34
N ASN A 193 -16.76 -15.19 25.59
CA ASN A 193 -16.06 -15.73 26.78
C ASN A 193 -14.63 -15.19 27.01
N GLN A 194 -14.33 -13.97 26.56
CA GLN A 194 -13.09 -13.25 26.83
C GLN A 194 -13.29 -11.99 27.69
N ASP A 195 -14.05 -12.06 28.77
CA ASP A 195 -14.41 -10.89 29.60
C ASP A 195 -13.18 -10.14 30.14
N ASN A 196 -12.11 -10.86 30.47
CA ASN A 196 -10.87 -10.32 31.00
C ASN A 196 -9.83 -9.94 29.94
N ALA A 197 -10.16 -10.05 28.63
CA ALA A 197 -9.23 -9.64 27.59
C ALA A 197 -9.10 -8.12 27.53
N SER A 198 -7.93 -7.61 27.91
CA SER A 198 -7.62 -6.17 27.93
C SER A 198 -6.59 -5.79 26.88
N LEU A 199 -5.66 -6.68 26.55
CA LEU A 199 -4.54 -6.43 25.65
C LEU A 199 -4.87 -6.85 24.23
N SER A 200 -4.60 -5.99 23.23
CA SER A 200 -4.72 -6.41 21.83
C SER A 200 -3.50 -7.24 21.40
N GLN A 201 -3.73 -8.19 20.48
CA GLN A 201 -2.64 -8.95 19.86
C GLN A 201 -1.58 -8.03 19.27
N SER A 202 -1.97 -6.99 18.56
CA SER A 202 -1.04 -6.03 17.94
C SER A 202 -0.16 -5.33 18.97
N THR A 203 -0.70 -4.98 20.13
CA THR A 203 0.10 -4.39 21.21
C THR A 203 1.11 -5.40 21.78
N PHE A 204 0.66 -6.63 22.02
CA PHE A 204 1.54 -7.69 22.50
C PHE A 204 2.68 -7.96 21.53
N ILE A 205 2.35 -8.15 20.23
CA ILE A 205 3.35 -8.41 19.18
C ILE A 205 4.31 -7.23 19.03
N LYS A 206 3.84 -5.98 19.11
CA LYS A 206 4.70 -4.80 19.01
C LYS A 206 5.84 -4.80 20.04
N TYR A 207 5.59 -5.28 21.23
CA TYR A 207 6.64 -5.40 22.26
C TYR A 207 7.48 -6.67 22.07
N LEU A 208 6.87 -7.80 21.76
CA LEU A 208 7.58 -9.07 21.59
C LEU A 208 8.57 -9.01 20.42
N ILE A 209 8.17 -8.43 19.30
CA ILE A 209 8.97 -8.41 18.06
C ILE A 209 10.30 -7.69 18.23
N GLN A 210 10.37 -6.71 19.15
CA GLN A 210 11.61 -5.97 19.47
C GLN A 210 12.69 -6.86 20.09
N HIS A 211 12.31 -8.01 20.68
CA HIS A 211 13.22 -8.99 21.23
C HIS A 211 13.68 -10.04 20.20
N ILE A 212 12.99 -10.10 19.06
CA ILE A 212 13.27 -11.07 17.97
C ILE A 212 14.05 -10.36 16.85
N SER A 213 13.68 -9.13 16.50
CA SER A 213 14.32 -8.40 15.39
C SER A 213 14.33 -6.90 15.67
N LYS A 214 15.45 -6.23 15.37
CA LYS A 214 15.56 -4.76 15.40
C LYS A 214 14.88 -4.12 14.19
N LYS A 215 14.80 -4.83 13.07
CA LYS A 215 14.19 -4.39 11.81
C LYS A 215 13.34 -5.50 11.21
N PRO A 216 12.16 -5.76 11.79
CA PRO A 216 11.34 -6.93 11.42
C PRO A 216 10.95 -6.97 9.94
N ASP A 217 10.72 -5.83 9.32
CA ASP A 217 10.32 -5.75 7.92
C ASP A 217 11.49 -6.05 6.97
N ASP A 218 12.71 -5.63 7.33
CA ASP A 218 13.91 -6.00 6.57
C ASP A 218 14.17 -7.51 6.67
N ASP A 219 14.05 -8.11 7.85
CA ASP A 219 14.20 -9.56 8.04
C ASP A 219 13.12 -10.34 7.28
N ALA A 220 11.87 -9.92 7.36
CA ALA A 220 10.77 -10.55 6.61
C ALA A 220 11.03 -10.52 5.10
N ARG A 221 11.52 -9.39 4.57
CA ARG A 221 11.87 -9.24 3.16
C ARG A 221 13.03 -10.16 2.77
N MET A 222 14.10 -10.23 3.57
CA MET A 222 15.24 -11.13 3.29
C MET A 222 14.79 -12.59 3.23
N LEU A 223 14.00 -13.04 4.21
CA LEU A 223 13.44 -14.39 4.21
C LEU A 223 12.56 -14.67 2.99
N LYS A 224 11.75 -13.70 2.59
CA LYS A 224 10.89 -13.79 1.40
C LYS A 224 11.69 -13.93 0.11
N MET A 225 12.83 -13.27 0.03
CA MET A 225 13.76 -13.32 -1.12
C MET A 225 14.74 -14.49 -1.06
N ASN A 226 14.68 -15.36 -0.06
CA ASN A 226 15.66 -16.42 0.23
C ASN A 226 17.09 -15.88 0.39
N LEU A 227 17.23 -14.68 0.94
CA LEU A 227 18.52 -14.06 1.23
C LEU A 227 18.91 -14.27 2.70
N PRO A 228 20.22 -14.33 3.01
CA PRO A 228 20.67 -14.43 4.39
C PRO A 228 20.27 -13.18 5.17
N LEU A 229 19.89 -13.38 6.43
CA LEU A 229 19.51 -12.30 7.33
C LEU A 229 20.70 -11.35 7.58
N THR A 230 20.42 -10.05 7.68
CA THR A 230 21.47 -9.04 7.87
C THR A 230 22.08 -9.15 9.27
N PRO A 231 23.40 -9.36 9.43
CA PRO A 231 24.05 -9.54 10.74
C PRO A 231 23.79 -8.38 11.73
N ASN A 232 23.75 -7.15 11.24
CA ASN A 232 23.54 -5.95 12.06
C ASN A 232 22.10 -5.80 12.60
N ASN A 233 21.20 -6.70 12.22
CA ASN A 233 19.81 -6.71 12.66
C ASN A 233 19.54 -7.73 13.78
N GLN A 234 20.57 -8.33 14.37
CA GLN A 234 20.44 -9.36 15.38
C GLN A 234 19.78 -8.88 16.66
N CYS A 235 18.90 -9.71 17.20
CA CYS A 235 18.36 -9.66 18.56
C CYS A 235 18.60 -11.01 19.28
N ILE A 236 18.46 -11.03 20.61
CA ILE A 236 18.81 -12.18 21.46
C ILE A 236 18.12 -13.48 21.03
N PHE A 237 16.90 -13.40 20.50
CA PHE A 237 16.09 -14.58 20.13
C PHE A 237 15.94 -14.77 18.62
N ARG A 238 16.69 -14.03 17.79
CA ARG A 238 16.52 -14.07 16.34
C ARG A 238 16.78 -15.46 15.76
N ASP A 239 17.91 -16.03 16.10
CA ASP A 239 18.35 -17.31 15.56
C ASP A 239 17.41 -18.46 15.99
N TYR A 240 16.85 -18.39 17.20
CA TYR A 240 15.87 -19.37 17.69
C TYR A 240 14.52 -19.35 16.99
N PHE A 241 14.08 -18.19 16.50
CA PHE A 241 12.70 -18.01 16.07
C PHE A 241 12.54 -17.73 14.58
N ILE A 242 13.62 -17.42 13.88
CA ILE A 242 13.56 -17.01 12.48
C ILE A 242 14.35 -17.96 11.58
N GLU A 243 15.47 -18.53 12.05
CA GLU A 243 16.36 -19.38 11.23
C GLU A 243 15.98 -20.87 11.22
N GLU A 244 15.17 -21.35 12.17
CA GLU A 244 14.56 -22.68 12.15
C GLU A 244 13.21 -22.68 11.39
#